data_a5810824e0349218dd69e26afcc106df
#
_entry.id   a5810824e0349218dd69e26afcc106df
#
_cell.length_a   1.000
_cell.length_b   1.000
_cell.length_c   1.000
_cell.angle_alpha   90.00
_cell.angle_beta   90.00
_cell.angle_gamma   90.00
#
_symmetry.space_group_name_H-M   'P 1'
#
loop_
_entity.id
_entity.type
_entity.pdbx_description
1 polymer ?
#
loop_
_entity_poly.entity_id
_entity_poly.type
_entity_poly.pdbx_seq_one_letter_code
_entity_poly.pdbx_strand_id
1 'polypeptide(L)'
;MTLPPRAFFSLNEFSDRWKCSHADVAGWSIVGHLSIVTGIAPVICGTQPVAGMVAVNAADMMKMFRRDGPSDEECRVIRVRPEGSTDWLHITEPAGGVMVKRTDLLLMAVDMGKFADDSDHTRRPASPPGATPRYDWEGAIIMLFCRFNDRGIPATQVELIAEVQDWFAQNSPSGEIPEESTTRKKVAPIWRALRETA
;
A
#
# COMPACT_ATOMS: atom_id res chain seq x y z
N MET A 1 -21.01 14.69 -17.90
CA MET A 1 -20.09 13.70 -18.49
C MET A 1 -18.99 13.46 -17.45
N THR A 2 -18.93 12.29 -16.84
CA THR A 2 -17.86 11.91 -15.91
C THR A 2 -16.70 11.41 -16.77
N LEU A 3 -15.51 12.02 -16.59
CA LEU A 3 -14.31 11.55 -17.25
C LEU A 3 -13.97 10.12 -16.73
N PRO A 4 -13.44 9.23 -17.59
CA PRO A 4 -12.98 7.91 -17.14
C PRO A 4 -11.87 8.08 -16.10
N PRO A 5 -11.76 7.15 -15.14
CA PRO A 5 -10.68 7.18 -14.16
C PRO A 5 -9.31 7.11 -14.86
N ARG A 6 -8.32 7.83 -14.32
CA ARG A 6 -6.95 7.77 -14.83
C ARG A 6 -6.39 6.36 -14.67
N ALA A 7 -5.73 5.87 -15.72
CA ALA A 7 -5.09 4.56 -15.71
C ALA A 7 -3.65 4.60 -15.14
N PHE A 8 -2.96 5.75 -15.32
CA PHE A 8 -1.54 5.89 -14.97
C PHE A 8 -1.25 7.21 -14.27
N PHE A 9 -0.22 7.21 -13.47
CA PHE A 9 0.36 8.38 -12.80
C PHE A 9 1.87 8.42 -13.06
N SER A 10 2.44 9.62 -13.19
CA SER A 10 3.89 9.78 -13.26
C SER A 10 4.53 9.55 -11.89
N LEU A 11 5.84 9.29 -11.86
CA LEU A 11 6.61 9.19 -10.61
C LEU A 11 6.49 10.48 -9.78
N ASN A 12 6.53 11.65 -10.43
CA ASN A 12 6.42 12.93 -9.75
C ASN A 12 5.04 13.11 -9.10
N GLU A 13 3.95 12.85 -9.84
CA GLU A 13 2.59 12.94 -9.30
C GLU A 13 2.39 12.01 -8.10
N PHE A 14 2.96 10.81 -8.15
CA PHE A 14 2.91 9.89 -7.03
C PHE A 14 3.71 10.41 -5.83
N SER A 15 4.96 10.83 -6.06
CA SER A 15 5.85 11.35 -5.01
C SER A 15 5.26 12.58 -4.33
N ASP A 16 4.65 13.49 -5.09
CA ASP A 16 3.99 14.68 -4.57
C ASP A 16 2.77 14.31 -3.71
N ARG A 17 1.98 13.35 -4.16
CA ARG A 17 0.78 12.90 -3.44
C ARG A 17 1.12 12.19 -2.12
N TRP A 18 2.14 11.35 -2.13
CA TRP A 18 2.52 10.53 -0.99
C TRP A 18 3.66 11.10 -0.14
N LYS A 19 4.19 12.28 -0.54
CA LYS A 19 5.32 12.95 0.13
C LYS A 19 6.51 12.03 0.33
N CYS A 20 6.86 11.27 -0.70
CA CYS A 20 7.94 10.32 -0.73
C CYS A 20 8.95 10.64 -1.83
N SER A 21 10.15 10.08 -1.75
CA SER A 21 11.15 10.20 -2.81
C SER A 21 10.95 9.15 -3.91
N HIS A 22 11.51 9.38 -5.10
CA HIS A 22 11.54 8.35 -6.15
C HIS A 22 12.29 7.07 -5.70
N ALA A 23 13.26 7.20 -4.78
CA ALA A 23 13.95 6.06 -4.20
C ALA A 23 13.02 5.19 -3.34
N ASP A 24 12.06 5.80 -2.63
CA ASP A 24 11.05 5.06 -1.87
C ASP A 24 10.12 4.30 -2.81
N VAL A 25 9.69 4.94 -3.92
CA VAL A 25 8.88 4.28 -4.97
C VAL A 25 9.60 3.07 -5.55
N ALA A 26 10.90 3.21 -5.87
CA ALA A 26 11.71 2.10 -6.36
C ALA A 26 11.81 0.97 -5.32
N GLY A 27 12.01 1.30 -4.04
CA GLY A 27 12.02 0.33 -2.95
C GLY A 27 10.71 -0.45 -2.86
N TRP A 28 9.56 0.22 -2.89
CA TRP A 28 8.26 -0.43 -2.88
C TRP A 28 8.01 -1.28 -4.14
N SER A 29 8.54 -0.87 -5.29
CA SER A 29 8.46 -1.67 -6.51
C SER A 29 9.31 -2.94 -6.44
N ILE A 30 10.49 -2.89 -5.84
CA ILE A 30 11.36 -4.05 -5.65
C ILE A 30 10.71 -5.11 -4.75
N VAL A 31 10.02 -4.68 -3.70
CA VAL A 31 9.32 -5.60 -2.78
C VAL A 31 7.91 -5.99 -3.26
N GLY A 32 7.48 -5.49 -4.42
CA GLY A 32 6.25 -5.92 -5.09
C GLY A 32 4.97 -5.18 -4.67
N HIS A 33 5.07 -4.09 -3.92
CA HIS A 33 3.90 -3.28 -3.55
C HIS A 33 3.40 -2.40 -4.70
N LEU A 34 4.27 -2.02 -5.63
CA LEU A 34 3.98 -1.18 -6.79
C LEU A 34 4.62 -1.76 -8.05
N SER A 35 3.99 -1.56 -9.21
CA SER A 35 4.59 -1.88 -10.50
C SER A 35 4.94 -0.59 -11.24
N ILE A 36 6.25 -0.41 -11.52
CA ILE A 36 6.71 0.65 -12.42
C ILE A 36 6.56 0.12 -13.85
N VAL A 37 5.88 0.88 -14.69
CA VAL A 37 5.61 0.53 -16.08
C VAL A 37 6.12 1.60 -17.03
N THR A 38 6.38 1.23 -18.28
CA THR A 38 6.74 2.14 -19.36
C THR A 38 6.25 1.61 -20.70
N GLY A 39 6.04 2.51 -21.64
CA GLY A 39 5.75 2.14 -23.05
C GLY A 39 7.04 1.85 -23.80
N ILE A 40 7.13 0.70 -24.46
CA ILE A 40 8.26 0.34 -25.31
C ILE A 40 7.85 0.11 -26.76
N ALA A 41 8.75 0.45 -27.69
CA ALA A 41 8.66 0.01 -29.08
C ALA A 41 8.75 -1.54 -29.16
N PRO A 42 8.32 -2.16 -30.26
CA PRO A 42 8.45 -3.60 -30.41
C PRO A 42 9.90 -4.10 -30.25
N VAL A 43 10.05 -5.10 -29.38
CA VAL A 43 11.32 -5.78 -29.08
C VAL A 43 11.10 -7.29 -29.15
N ILE A 44 12.18 -8.05 -29.30
CA ILE A 44 12.13 -9.52 -29.21
C ILE A 44 12.68 -9.97 -27.85
N CYS A 45 11.91 -10.81 -27.17
CA CYS A 45 12.30 -11.48 -25.93
C CYS A 45 12.40 -12.99 -26.19
N GLY A 46 13.63 -13.46 -26.46
CA GLY A 46 13.83 -14.83 -26.94
C GLY A 46 13.25 -15.01 -28.36
N THR A 47 12.08 -15.64 -28.44
CA THR A 47 11.32 -15.82 -29.69
C THR A 47 10.00 -15.02 -29.70
N GLN A 48 9.68 -14.35 -28.63
CA GLN A 48 8.40 -13.66 -28.46
C GLN A 48 8.53 -12.17 -28.72
N PRO A 49 7.72 -11.57 -29.62
CA PRO A 49 7.63 -10.12 -29.78
C PRO A 49 6.85 -9.52 -28.61
N VAL A 50 7.37 -8.42 -28.04
CA VAL A 50 6.76 -7.68 -26.93
C VAL A 50 6.74 -6.20 -27.31
N ALA A 51 5.62 -5.51 -27.09
CA ALA A 51 5.46 -4.08 -27.35
C ALA A 51 4.40 -3.47 -26.43
N GLY A 52 4.38 -2.14 -26.37
CA GLY A 52 3.38 -1.41 -25.61
C GLY A 52 3.76 -1.24 -24.15
N MET A 53 2.76 -1.25 -23.26
CA MET A 53 3.00 -1.07 -21.81
C MET A 53 3.57 -2.35 -21.21
N VAL A 54 4.72 -2.22 -20.53
CA VAL A 54 5.39 -3.32 -19.85
C VAL A 54 5.85 -2.87 -18.48
N ALA A 55 5.86 -3.78 -17.50
CA ALA A 55 6.51 -3.53 -16.24
C ALA A 55 8.03 -3.63 -16.39
N VAL A 56 8.74 -2.75 -15.71
CA VAL A 56 10.21 -2.70 -15.67
C VAL A 56 10.72 -2.98 -14.27
N ASN A 57 11.86 -3.65 -14.17
CA ASN A 57 12.41 -4.01 -12.87
C ASN A 57 13.17 -2.82 -12.27
N ALA A 58 12.67 -2.28 -11.16
CA ALA A 58 13.29 -1.15 -10.47
C ALA A 58 14.73 -1.46 -10.02
N ALA A 59 15.05 -2.71 -9.72
CA ALA A 59 16.41 -3.10 -9.35
C ALA A 59 17.44 -2.89 -10.49
N ASP A 60 17.02 -3.04 -11.75
CA ASP A 60 17.87 -2.80 -12.91
C ASP A 60 18.12 -1.30 -13.15
N MET A 61 17.25 -0.46 -12.59
CA MET A 61 17.23 0.99 -12.82
C MET A 61 17.64 1.80 -11.57
N MET A 62 18.25 1.19 -10.56
CA MET A 62 18.58 1.86 -9.29
C MET A 62 19.41 3.14 -9.45
N LYS A 63 20.18 3.26 -10.52
CA LYS A 63 20.95 4.48 -10.83
C LYS A 63 20.07 5.72 -11.06
N MET A 64 18.80 5.52 -11.52
CA MET A 64 17.83 6.59 -11.73
C MET A 64 17.15 7.03 -10.42
N PHE A 65 17.25 6.23 -9.36
CA PHE A 65 16.52 6.41 -8.09
C PHE A 65 17.41 6.70 -6.90
N ARG A 66 18.64 7.18 -7.15
CA ARG A 66 19.55 7.55 -6.05
C ARG A 66 18.91 8.63 -5.18
N ARG A 67 18.98 8.42 -3.87
CA ARG A 67 18.52 9.40 -2.89
C ARG A 67 19.52 10.54 -2.75
N ASP A 68 20.82 10.21 -2.81
CA ASP A 68 21.92 11.14 -2.65
C ASP A 68 22.85 11.09 -3.87
N GLY A 69 23.35 12.27 -4.27
CA GLY A 69 24.24 12.43 -5.41
C GLY A 69 23.53 12.47 -6.78
N PRO A 70 24.29 12.54 -7.87
CA PRO A 70 23.73 12.60 -9.20
C PRO A 70 23.02 11.30 -9.55
N SER A 71 21.80 11.41 -10.07
CA SER A 71 21.01 10.30 -10.60
C SER A 71 20.95 10.37 -12.11
N ASP A 72 21.02 9.20 -12.76
CA ASP A 72 20.87 9.13 -14.21
C ASP A 72 19.43 9.46 -14.61
N GLU A 73 19.25 10.16 -15.72
CA GLU A 73 17.91 10.45 -16.27
C GLU A 73 17.42 9.34 -17.20
N GLU A 74 18.35 8.53 -17.72
CA GLU A 74 18.07 7.42 -18.62
C GLU A 74 18.73 6.14 -18.08
N CYS A 75 18.09 5.02 -18.30
CA CYS A 75 18.65 3.72 -17.95
C CYS A 75 18.33 2.68 -19.04
N ARG A 76 19.22 1.73 -19.19
CA ARG A 76 19.03 0.62 -20.11
C ARG A 76 18.28 -0.50 -19.39
N VAL A 77 17.12 -0.86 -19.93
CA VAL A 77 16.28 -1.95 -19.43
C VAL A 77 16.51 -3.18 -20.30
N ILE A 78 16.86 -4.29 -19.66
CA ILE A 78 17.15 -5.58 -20.31
C ILE A 78 16.09 -6.64 -20.01
N ARG A 79 15.24 -6.38 -19.02
CA ARG A 79 14.16 -7.28 -18.59
C ARG A 79 12.85 -6.52 -18.52
N VAL A 80 11.82 -7.12 -19.10
CA VAL A 80 10.45 -6.56 -19.08
C VAL A 80 9.46 -7.64 -18.71
N ARG A 81 8.33 -7.24 -18.16
CA ARG A 81 7.21 -8.12 -17.89
C ARG A 81 5.96 -7.56 -18.57
N PRO A 82 5.45 -8.24 -19.62
CA PRO A 82 4.21 -7.85 -20.29
C PRO A 82 3.02 -7.85 -19.33
N GLU A 83 2.01 -7.07 -19.65
CA GLU A 83 0.74 -7.10 -18.91
C GLU A 83 0.13 -8.50 -18.93
N GLY A 84 -0.37 -8.95 -17.76
CA GLY A 84 -0.94 -10.29 -17.60
C GLY A 84 0.07 -11.43 -17.47
N SER A 85 1.39 -11.17 -17.61
CA SER A 85 2.45 -12.16 -17.36
C SER A 85 2.95 -12.07 -15.93
N THR A 86 3.32 -13.23 -15.36
CA THR A 86 4.04 -13.32 -14.08
C THR A 86 5.56 -13.32 -14.26
N ASP A 87 6.05 -13.65 -15.46
CA ASP A 87 7.44 -13.91 -15.71
C ASP A 87 8.16 -12.69 -16.30
N TRP A 88 9.41 -12.50 -15.88
CA TRP A 88 10.31 -11.52 -16.46
C TRP A 88 10.96 -12.08 -17.73
N LEU A 89 10.77 -11.39 -18.85
CA LEU A 89 11.34 -11.75 -20.13
C LEU A 89 12.59 -10.92 -20.39
N HIS A 90 13.65 -11.57 -20.90
CA HIS A 90 14.88 -10.90 -21.28
C HIS A 90 14.80 -10.40 -22.73
N ILE A 91 15.10 -9.12 -22.95
CA ILE A 91 15.15 -8.53 -24.30
C ILE A 91 16.39 -9.05 -25.01
N THR A 92 16.20 -9.74 -26.13
CA THR A 92 17.28 -10.26 -26.97
C THR A 92 17.55 -9.36 -28.20
N GLU A 93 16.51 -8.66 -28.68
CA GLU A 93 16.61 -7.67 -29.76
C GLU A 93 15.80 -6.41 -29.38
N PRO A 94 16.45 -5.24 -29.40
CA PRO A 94 17.85 -4.97 -29.71
C PRO A 94 18.82 -5.52 -28.68
N ALA A 95 20.00 -5.94 -29.13
CA ALA A 95 21.05 -6.45 -28.25
C ALA A 95 21.40 -5.42 -27.18
N GLY A 96 21.31 -5.84 -25.91
CA GLY A 96 21.55 -4.96 -24.75
C GLY A 96 20.33 -4.18 -24.27
N GLY A 97 19.10 -4.45 -24.77
CA GLY A 97 17.86 -3.88 -24.27
C GLY A 97 17.53 -2.49 -24.82
N VAL A 98 16.58 -1.82 -24.17
CA VAL A 98 16.04 -0.52 -24.59
C VAL A 98 16.39 0.58 -23.58
N MET A 99 16.59 1.81 -24.07
CA MET A 99 16.77 2.97 -23.21
C MET A 99 15.41 3.51 -22.77
N VAL A 100 15.28 3.78 -21.49
CA VAL A 100 14.08 4.33 -20.89
C VAL A 100 14.45 5.57 -20.10
N LYS A 101 13.68 6.65 -20.24
CA LYS A 101 13.86 7.88 -19.47
C LYS A 101 13.04 7.82 -18.20
N ARG A 102 13.51 8.48 -17.14
CA ARG A 102 12.78 8.58 -15.88
C ARG A 102 11.40 9.23 -16.05
N THR A 103 11.27 10.17 -16.99
CA THR A 103 10.00 10.83 -17.33
C THR A 103 8.97 9.90 -17.98
N ASP A 104 9.42 8.79 -18.57
CA ASP A 104 8.55 7.82 -19.25
C ASP A 104 8.08 6.71 -18.32
N LEU A 105 8.55 6.73 -17.05
CA LEU A 105 8.15 5.78 -16.04
C LEU A 105 6.83 6.19 -15.41
N LEU A 106 5.90 5.26 -15.36
CA LEU A 106 4.56 5.43 -14.85
C LEU A 106 4.24 4.40 -13.77
N LEU A 107 3.23 4.68 -12.98
CA LEU A 107 2.64 3.77 -12.00
C LEU A 107 1.18 3.51 -12.38
N MET A 108 0.72 2.29 -12.24
CA MET A 108 -0.67 1.94 -12.53
C MET A 108 -1.60 2.44 -11.43
N ALA A 109 -2.73 3.02 -11.79
CA ALA A 109 -3.72 3.52 -10.82
C ALA A 109 -4.28 2.40 -9.94
N VAL A 110 -4.39 1.18 -10.46
CA VAL A 110 -4.86 0.02 -9.70
C VAL A 110 -3.89 -0.36 -8.57
N ASP A 111 -2.59 -0.26 -8.79
CA ASP A 111 -1.58 -0.51 -7.76
C ASP A 111 -1.58 0.60 -6.70
N MET A 112 -1.85 1.84 -7.11
CA MET A 112 -2.01 2.96 -6.17
C MET A 112 -3.19 2.77 -5.22
N GLY A 113 -4.32 2.24 -5.71
CA GLY A 113 -5.48 1.92 -4.88
C GLY A 113 -5.11 0.88 -3.80
N LYS A 114 -4.51 -0.24 -4.22
CA LYS A 114 -4.02 -1.28 -3.30
C LYS A 114 -3.00 -0.74 -2.31
N PHE A 115 -2.03 0.04 -2.79
CA PHE A 115 -1.00 0.66 -1.95
C PHE A 115 -1.61 1.65 -0.94
N ALA A 116 -2.67 2.38 -1.32
CA ALA A 116 -3.40 3.26 -0.41
C ALA A 116 -4.08 2.45 0.70
N ASP A 117 -4.79 1.39 0.35
CA ASP A 117 -5.48 0.52 1.29
C ASP A 117 -4.48 -0.15 2.25
N ASP A 118 -3.38 -0.70 1.74
CA ASP A 118 -2.31 -1.30 2.55
C ASP A 118 -1.61 -0.26 3.44
N SER A 119 -1.39 0.96 2.93
CA SER A 119 -0.74 2.04 3.67
C SER A 119 -1.64 2.66 4.73
N ASP A 120 -2.96 2.69 4.55
CA ASP A 120 -3.90 3.11 5.59
C ASP A 120 -3.89 2.14 6.79
N HIS A 121 -3.62 0.87 6.56
CA HIS A 121 -3.40 -0.09 7.65
C HIS A 121 -2.05 0.09 8.34
N THR A 122 -1.04 0.63 7.65
CA THR A 122 0.31 0.88 8.20
C THR A 122 0.54 2.33 8.63
N ARG A 123 -0.16 3.28 8.05
CA ARG A 123 -0.23 4.66 8.54
C ARG A 123 -1.26 4.75 9.68
N ARG A 124 -0.88 4.30 10.85
CA ARG A 124 -1.32 5.05 12.04
C ARG A 124 -0.85 6.48 11.79
N PRO A 125 -1.72 7.52 11.86
CA PRO A 125 -1.22 8.88 11.92
C PRO A 125 -0.18 8.87 13.03
N ALA A 126 1.07 9.20 12.68
CA ALA A 126 2.08 9.41 13.69
C ALA A 126 1.53 10.56 14.53
N SER A 127 0.99 10.22 15.69
CA SER A 127 0.64 11.23 16.67
C SER A 127 1.87 12.08 16.85
N PRO A 128 1.78 13.42 16.80
CA PRO A 128 2.92 14.28 17.00
C PRO A 128 3.64 13.79 18.26
N PRO A 129 5.00 13.77 18.29
CA PRO A 129 5.75 13.27 19.44
C PRO A 129 5.24 13.95 20.70
N GLY A 130 4.64 13.18 21.64
CA GLY A 130 4.05 13.70 22.87
C GLY A 130 2.51 13.80 22.89
N ALA A 131 1.79 13.51 21.82
CA ALA A 131 0.33 13.38 21.89
C ALA A 131 -0.03 12.04 22.53
N THR A 132 -0.56 12.07 23.73
CA THR A 132 -1.19 10.91 24.35
C THR A 132 -2.34 10.45 23.45
N PRO A 133 -2.46 9.16 23.10
CA PRO A 133 -3.61 8.68 22.33
C PRO A 133 -4.89 9.12 23.02
N ARG A 134 -5.81 9.74 22.28
CA ARG A 134 -7.08 10.25 22.84
C ARG A 134 -7.88 9.16 23.57
N TYR A 135 -7.73 7.91 23.11
CA TYR A 135 -8.41 6.75 23.67
C TYR A 135 -7.42 5.60 23.84
N ASP A 136 -7.45 4.93 24.97
CA ASP A 136 -6.66 3.71 25.24
C ASP A 136 -7.30 2.48 24.58
N TRP A 137 -7.14 2.38 23.25
CA TRP A 137 -7.62 1.21 22.49
C TRP A 137 -6.85 -0.07 22.82
N GLU A 138 -5.62 0.03 23.27
CA GLU A 138 -4.80 -1.12 23.65
C GLU A 138 -5.36 -1.78 24.90
N GLY A 139 -5.65 -1.00 25.93
CA GLY A 139 -6.32 -1.48 27.13
C GLY A 139 -7.71 -2.06 26.85
N ALA A 140 -8.49 -1.42 25.97
CA ALA A 140 -9.80 -1.94 25.55
C ALA A 140 -9.68 -3.29 24.82
N ILE A 141 -8.68 -3.50 23.99
CA ILE A 141 -8.44 -4.79 23.30
C ILE A 141 -8.02 -5.87 24.30
N ILE A 142 -7.14 -5.55 25.25
CA ILE A 142 -6.74 -6.46 26.33
C ILE A 142 -7.97 -6.89 27.15
N MET A 143 -8.83 -5.93 27.51
CA MET A 143 -10.09 -6.22 28.22
C MET A 143 -10.96 -7.19 27.42
N LEU A 144 -11.14 -6.95 26.11
CA LEU A 144 -11.92 -7.85 25.26
C LEU A 144 -11.33 -9.27 25.22
N PHE A 145 -10.01 -9.38 25.17
CA PHE A 145 -9.33 -10.67 25.18
C PHE A 145 -9.59 -11.44 26.49
N CYS A 146 -9.44 -10.78 27.64
CA CYS A 146 -9.77 -11.36 28.93
C CYS A 146 -11.24 -11.77 29.01
N ARG A 147 -12.14 -10.90 28.58
CA ARG A 147 -13.58 -11.13 28.57
C ARG A 147 -13.96 -12.35 27.71
N PHE A 148 -13.35 -12.52 26.53
CA PHE A 148 -13.61 -13.68 25.66
C PHE A 148 -13.14 -14.98 26.30
N ASN A 149 -12.01 -14.93 27.01
CA ASN A 149 -11.50 -16.09 27.74
C ASN A 149 -12.42 -16.49 28.91
N ASP A 150 -12.98 -15.50 29.63
CA ASP A 150 -13.75 -15.75 30.86
C ASP A 150 -15.23 -16.06 30.59
N ARG A 151 -15.83 -15.42 29.61
CA ARG A 151 -17.28 -15.44 29.37
C ARG A 151 -17.68 -15.85 27.95
N GLY A 152 -16.70 -16.14 27.08
CA GLY A 152 -16.94 -16.44 25.67
C GLY A 152 -17.32 -15.22 24.84
N ILE A 153 -17.68 -15.44 23.57
CA ILE A 153 -18.05 -14.38 22.62
C ILE A 153 -19.49 -13.91 22.90
N PRO A 154 -19.78 -12.59 22.94
CA PRO A 154 -21.15 -12.09 23.10
C PRO A 154 -22.08 -12.58 21.99
N ALA A 155 -23.38 -12.58 22.25
CA ALA A 155 -24.38 -13.02 21.26
C ALA A 155 -24.49 -12.04 20.09
N THR A 156 -24.29 -10.73 20.33
CA THR A 156 -24.46 -9.66 19.35
C THR A 156 -23.28 -8.69 19.33
N GLN A 157 -23.05 -8.07 18.16
CA GLN A 157 -22.05 -7.01 18.02
C GLN A 157 -22.40 -5.77 18.86
N VAL A 158 -23.69 -5.52 19.08
CA VAL A 158 -24.17 -4.39 19.87
C VAL A 158 -23.75 -4.53 21.34
N GLU A 159 -23.86 -5.73 21.91
CA GLU A 159 -23.36 -6.03 23.25
C GLU A 159 -21.84 -5.79 23.35
N LEU A 160 -21.08 -6.23 22.35
CA LEU A 160 -19.65 -6.01 22.32
C LEU A 160 -19.26 -4.53 22.26
N ILE A 161 -20.01 -3.72 21.50
CA ILE A 161 -19.82 -2.27 21.43
C ILE A 161 -20.13 -1.62 22.77
N ALA A 162 -21.24 -2.01 23.40
CA ALA A 162 -21.63 -1.48 24.71
C ALA A 162 -20.59 -1.78 25.78
N GLU A 163 -20.09 -3.02 25.86
CA GLU A 163 -19.03 -3.42 26.79
C GLU A 163 -17.74 -2.58 26.63
N VAL A 164 -17.35 -2.29 25.38
CA VAL A 164 -16.18 -1.44 25.10
C VAL A 164 -16.43 0.00 25.53
N GLN A 165 -17.63 0.54 25.31
CA GLN A 165 -17.98 1.90 25.75
C GLN A 165 -18.03 2.00 27.28
N ASP A 166 -18.59 1.00 27.96
CA ASP A 166 -18.61 0.93 29.44
C ASP A 166 -17.19 0.85 29.98
N TRP A 167 -16.30 0.09 29.35
CA TRP A 167 -14.90 0.04 29.75
C TRP A 167 -14.24 1.42 29.67
N PHE A 168 -14.44 2.15 28.55
CA PHE A 168 -13.91 3.51 28.40
C PHE A 168 -14.49 4.46 29.44
N ALA A 169 -15.78 4.34 29.77
CA ALA A 169 -16.41 5.15 30.83
C ALA A 169 -15.74 4.96 32.17
N GLN A 170 -15.25 3.76 32.47
CA GLN A 170 -14.63 3.42 33.75
C GLN A 170 -13.11 3.67 33.77
N ASN A 171 -12.42 3.56 32.66
CA ASN A 171 -10.95 3.53 32.58
C ASN A 171 -10.34 4.72 31.85
N SER A 172 -11.12 5.63 31.25
CA SER A 172 -10.58 6.80 30.56
C SER A 172 -10.08 7.84 31.57
N PRO A 173 -8.77 8.19 31.54
CA PRO A 173 -8.24 9.22 32.48
C PRO A 173 -8.82 10.60 32.22
N SER A 174 -9.27 10.89 31.02
CA SER A 174 -9.91 12.17 30.62
C SER A 174 -11.42 12.16 30.75
N GLY A 175 -12.04 11.01 31.09
CA GLY A 175 -13.49 10.84 31.07
C GLY A 175 -14.12 10.84 29.68
N GLU A 176 -13.31 10.89 28.61
CA GLU A 176 -13.79 10.87 27.25
C GLU A 176 -14.11 9.44 26.80
N ILE A 177 -15.30 9.25 26.23
CA ILE A 177 -15.79 7.99 25.69
C ILE A 177 -15.80 8.12 24.17
N PRO A 178 -15.28 7.13 23.41
CA PRO A 178 -15.39 7.14 21.94
C PRO A 178 -16.86 7.12 21.51
N GLU A 179 -17.19 7.85 20.46
CA GLU A 179 -18.51 7.74 19.83
C GLU A 179 -18.79 6.30 19.37
N GLU A 180 -20.05 5.89 19.42
CA GLU A 180 -20.48 4.54 18.99
C GLU A 180 -20.00 4.20 17.58
N SER A 181 -20.04 5.18 16.65
CA SER A 181 -19.57 5.03 15.28
C SER A 181 -18.09 4.68 15.20
N THR A 182 -17.26 5.28 16.06
CA THR A 182 -15.82 5.03 16.17
C THR A 182 -15.56 3.67 16.82
N THR A 183 -16.29 3.34 17.88
CA THR A 183 -16.21 2.04 18.55
C THR A 183 -16.61 0.92 17.58
N ARG A 184 -17.70 1.10 16.85
CA ARG A 184 -18.19 0.15 15.84
C ARG A 184 -17.13 -0.12 14.75
N LYS A 185 -16.48 0.90 14.22
CA LYS A 185 -15.41 0.74 13.21
C LYS A 185 -14.23 -0.07 13.74
N LYS A 186 -13.88 0.07 15.01
CA LYS A 186 -12.78 -0.67 15.66
C LYS A 186 -13.15 -2.10 16.03
N VAL A 187 -14.37 -2.32 16.47
CA VAL A 187 -14.85 -3.63 16.94
C VAL A 187 -15.35 -4.53 15.80
N ALA A 188 -15.86 -3.96 14.71
CA ALA A 188 -16.41 -4.73 13.59
C ALA A 188 -15.43 -5.75 12.96
N PRO A 189 -14.14 -5.44 12.74
CA PRO A 189 -13.17 -6.42 12.25
C PRO A 189 -12.97 -7.57 13.23
N ILE A 190 -12.86 -7.27 14.53
CA ILE A 190 -12.70 -8.27 15.61
C ILE A 190 -13.91 -9.20 15.65
N TRP A 191 -15.12 -8.61 15.63
CA TRP A 191 -16.37 -9.36 15.61
C TRP A 191 -16.49 -10.32 14.43
N ARG A 192 -16.09 -9.86 13.22
CA ARG A 192 -16.10 -10.67 12.02
C ARG A 192 -15.14 -11.84 12.13
N ALA A 193 -13.89 -11.59 12.54
CA ALA A 193 -12.89 -12.64 12.71
C ALA A 193 -13.32 -13.70 13.74
N LEU A 194 -13.95 -13.31 14.85
CA LEU A 194 -14.46 -14.23 15.85
C LEU A 194 -15.59 -15.13 15.32
N ARG A 195 -16.44 -14.61 14.44
CA ARG A 195 -17.55 -15.37 13.84
C ARG A 195 -17.13 -16.32 12.72
N GLU A 196 -16.03 -16.01 12.06
CA GLU A 196 -15.43 -16.88 11.03
C GLU A 196 -14.64 -18.05 11.65
N THR A 197 -14.27 -17.96 12.93
CA THR A 197 -13.45 -18.96 13.63
C THR A 197 -14.27 -19.85 14.59
N ALA A 198 -15.53 -19.48 14.87
CA ALA A 198 -16.46 -20.18 15.76
C ALA A 198 -17.41 -21.08 14.96
#